data_ac661d823e0ee980378c4078918d8b8e
#
_entry.id   ac661d823e0ee980378c4078918d8b8e
#
_cell.length_a   1.000
_cell.length_b   1.000
_cell.length_c   1.000
_cell.angle_alpha   90.00
_cell.angle_beta   90.00
_cell.angle_gamma   90.00
#
_symmetry.space_group_name_H-M   'P 1'
#
loop_
_entity.id
_entity.type
_entity.pdbx_description
1 polymer ?
#
loop_
_entity_poly.entity_id
_entity_poly.type
_entity_poly.pdbx_seq_one_letter_code
_entity_poly.pdbx_strand_id
1 'polypeptide(L)'
;KPVLMVTDPPYGVNYDPTWRADAGVNKNTGKMGKVSNDDVADWSPAWRLFPGDAAYVYHAGVMSSTVQASLEACSFKIRAQIIWAKDRMALSRGDYHWQHEPCWYAVRDGKPGHRTDDRKQTTLWEIPARDDSGHGHSTQKPLECMARPMRNHVASEVYDPFLGSGTTMVAGENLGRK
;
A
#
# COMPACT_ATOMS: atom_id res chain seq x y z
N LYS A 1 22.84 6.98 2.22
CA LYS A 1 22.14 6.03 3.13
C LYS A 1 21.03 5.36 2.32
N PRO A 2 20.68 4.09 2.60
CA PRO A 2 19.57 3.43 1.91
C PRO A 2 18.25 4.19 2.14
N VAL A 3 17.46 4.35 1.08
CA VAL A 3 16.11 4.90 1.10
C VAL A 3 15.14 3.78 0.75
N LEU A 4 14.03 3.68 1.46
CA LEU A 4 12.99 2.69 1.25
C LEU A 4 11.73 3.37 0.73
N MET A 5 11.12 2.87 -0.32
CA MET A 5 9.77 3.28 -0.72
C MET A 5 8.74 2.38 -0.03
N VAL A 6 7.80 2.99 0.67
CA VAL A 6 6.60 2.32 1.22
C VAL A 6 5.41 3.20 0.90
N THR A 7 4.52 2.74 0.03
CA THR A 7 3.49 3.62 -0.52
C THR A 7 2.19 2.91 -0.86
N ASP A 8 1.08 3.66 -0.77
CA ASP A 8 -0.29 3.25 -1.05
C ASP A 8 -0.91 4.21 -2.07
N PRO A 9 -0.60 4.06 -3.37
CA PRO A 9 -1.11 4.93 -4.41
C PRO A 9 -2.61 4.73 -4.66
N PRO A 10 -3.29 5.65 -5.34
CA PRO A 10 -4.60 5.36 -5.95
C PRO A 10 -4.50 4.13 -6.87
N TYR A 11 -5.52 3.25 -6.81
CA TYR A 11 -5.43 1.92 -7.40
C TYR A 11 -5.87 1.82 -8.86
N GLY A 12 -6.46 2.89 -9.41
CA GLY A 12 -6.96 2.90 -10.78
C GLY A 12 -8.25 2.11 -10.98
N VAL A 13 -9.06 1.94 -9.94
CA VAL A 13 -10.30 1.15 -9.96
C VAL A 13 -11.56 1.99 -10.11
N ASN A 14 -11.43 3.32 -10.20
CA ASN A 14 -12.54 4.27 -10.27
C ASN A 14 -13.58 4.02 -9.18
N TYR A 15 -13.13 3.84 -7.94
CA TYR A 15 -14.01 3.48 -6.84
C TYR A 15 -15.04 4.56 -6.57
N ASP A 16 -16.32 4.22 -6.74
CA ASP A 16 -17.45 5.07 -6.40
C ASP A 16 -18.17 4.54 -5.16
N PRO A 17 -18.11 5.22 -4.00
CA PRO A 17 -18.75 4.78 -2.78
C PRO A 17 -20.27 4.97 -2.77
N THR A 18 -20.87 5.72 -3.72
CA THR A 18 -22.28 6.10 -3.71
C THR A 18 -23.22 4.90 -3.79
N TRP A 19 -22.81 3.80 -4.45
CA TRP A 19 -23.58 2.58 -4.56
C TRP A 19 -24.02 2.00 -3.19
N ARG A 20 -23.28 2.26 -2.11
CA ARG A 20 -23.61 1.79 -0.77
C ARG A 20 -24.83 2.50 -0.20
N ALA A 21 -25.01 3.77 -0.53
CA ALA A 21 -26.19 4.54 -0.16
C ALA A 21 -27.41 4.05 -0.96
N ASP A 22 -27.25 3.83 -2.27
CA ASP A 22 -28.29 3.34 -3.16
C ASP A 22 -28.76 1.93 -2.77
N ALA A 23 -27.84 1.09 -2.30
CA ALA A 23 -28.13 -0.25 -1.78
C ALA A 23 -28.68 -0.27 -0.33
N GLY A 24 -28.86 0.88 0.31
CA GLY A 24 -29.34 0.98 1.69
C GLY A 24 -28.35 0.47 2.77
N VAL A 25 -27.12 0.17 2.39
CA VAL A 25 -26.12 -0.46 3.28
C VAL A 25 -25.47 0.55 4.23
N ASN A 26 -25.36 1.83 3.83
CA ASN A 26 -24.82 2.88 4.69
C ASN A 26 -25.33 4.27 4.26
N LYS A 27 -26.16 4.89 5.09
CA LYS A 27 -26.72 6.23 4.84
C LYS A 27 -25.69 7.37 4.91
N ASN A 28 -24.49 7.13 5.44
CA ASN A 28 -23.47 8.15 5.65
C ASN A 28 -22.38 8.18 4.55
N THR A 29 -22.47 7.37 3.51
CA THR A 29 -21.45 7.30 2.44
C THR A 29 -21.43 8.53 1.52
N GLY A 30 -22.45 9.37 1.50
CA GLY A 30 -22.43 10.63 0.75
C GLY A 30 -21.38 11.65 1.22
N LYS A 31 -20.70 11.41 2.35
CA LYS A 31 -19.57 12.21 2.85
C LYS A 31 -18.19 11.65 2.47
N MET A 32 -18.13 10.45 1.91
CA MET A 32 -16.87 9.86 1.43
C MET A 32 -16.69 10.27 -0.03
N GLY A 33 -15.85 11.28 -0.27
CA GLY A 33 -15.50 11.73 -1.62
C GLY A 33 -14.86 10.62 -2.46
N LYS A 34 -14.91 10.76 -3.77
CA LYS A 34 -14.13 9.92 -4.70
C LYS A 34 -12.64 10.11 -4.40
N VAL A 35 -11.87 9.04 -4.51
CA VAL A 35 -10.41 9.12 -4.44
C VAL A 35 -9.92 9.88 -5.68
N SER A 36 -9.09 10.89 -5.48
CA SER A 36 -8.50 11.64 -6.59
C SER A 36 -7.53 10.75 -7.37
N ASN A 37 -7.58 10.85 -8.71
CA ASN A 37 -6.73 10.08 -9.64
C ASN A 37 -6.90 8.55 -9.52
N ASP A 38 -8.05 8.06 -9.07
CA ASP A 38 -8.32 6.62 -8.99
C ASP A 38 -8.71 6.01 -10.35
N ASP A 39 -8.43 6.70 -11.43
CA ASP A 39 -8.47 6.26 -12.82
C ASP A 39 -7.09 5.83 -13.35
N VAL A 40 -6.03 5.99 -12.56
CA VAL A 40 -4.65 5.68 -12.91
C VAL A 40 -4.09 4.60 -11.98
N ALA A 41 -3.50 3.54 -12.56
CA ALA A 41 -2.76 2.50 -11.84
C ALA A 41 -1.27 2.48 -12.18
N ASP A 42 -0.86 3.08 -13.30
CA ASP A 42 0.55 3.23 -13.68
C ASP A 42 1.11 4.55 -13.12
N TRP A 43 1.91 4.43 -12.07
CA TRP A 43 2.57 5.53 -11.41
C TRP A 43 4.08 5.59 -11.70
N SER A 44 4.51 5.11 -12.88
CA SER A 44 5.91 5.16 -13.33
C SER A 44 6.59 6.52 -13.13
N PRO A 45 5.92 7.69 -13.34
CA PRO A 45 6.55 8.98 -13.06
C PRO A 45 6.99 9.14 -11.60
N ALA A 46 6.21 8.63 -10.64
CA ALA A 46 6.57 8.68 -9.23
C ALA A 46 7.69 7.68 -8.88
N TRP A 47 7.67 6.48 -9.50
CA TRP A 47 8.73 5.49 -9.30
C TRP A 47 10.09 5.95 -9.83
N ARG A 48 10.11 6.73 -10.91
CA ARG A 48 11.35 7.30 -11.48
C ARG A 48 12.01 8.33 -10.57
N LEU A 49 11.24 9.03 -9.75
CA LEU A 49 11.76 10.02 -8.80
C LEU A 49 12.35 9.37 -7.54
N PHE A 50 12.06 8.11 -7.29
CA PHE A 50 12.55 7.40 -6.11
C PHE A 50 14.04 7.08 -6.26
N PRO A 51 14.93 7.58 -5.36
CA PRO A 51 16.37 7.42 -5.49
C PRO A 51 16.90 6.10 -4.89
N GLY A 52 16.04 5.31 -4.22
CA GLY A 52 16.44 4.11 -3.50
C GLY A 52 16.31 2.83 -4.32
N ASP A 53 16.59 1.71 -3.67
CA ASP A 53 16.70 0.40 -4.30
C ASP A 53 15.56 -0.57 -3.96
N ALA A 54 14.85 -0.39 -2.86
CA ALA A 54 13.80 -1.29 -2.40
C ALA A 54 12.46 -0.59 -2.25
N ALA A 55 11.38 -1.25 -2.67
CA ALA A 55 10.05 -0.67 -2.71
C ALA A 55 8.99 -1.66 -2.24
N TYR A 56 8.00 -1.14 -1.50
CA TYR A 56 6.74 -1.78 -1.18
C TYR A 56 5.60 -0.93 -1.73
N VAL A 57 4.84 -1.49 -2.68
CA VAL A 57 3.79 -0.76 -3.38
C VAL A 57 2.49 -1.53 -3.27
N TYR A 58 1.54 -0.99 -2.50
CA TYR A 58 0.19 -1.54 -2.40
C TYR A 58 -0.58 -1.33 -3.70
N HIS A 59 -1.51 -2.22 -4.00
CA HIS A 59 -2.33 -2.13 -5.21
C HIS A 59 -3.62 -2.93 -5.08
N ALA A 60 -4.60 -2.67 -5.95
CA ALA A 60 -5.75 -3.56 -6.08
C ALA A 60 -5.35 -4.88 -6.75
N GLY A 61 -5.95 -6.00 -6.32
CA GLY A 61 -5.67 -7.30 -6.90
C GLY A 61 -5.87 -7.35 -8.42
N VAL A 62 -6.91 -6.67 -8.92
CA VAL A 62 -7.22 -6.59 -10.36
C VAL A 62 -6.22 -5.74 -11.15
N MET A 63 -5.42 -4.90 -10.49
CA MET A 63 -4.40 -4.05 -11.11
C MET A 63 -2.96 -4.55 -10.91
N SER A 64 -2.79 -5.76 -10.38
CA SER A 64 -1.48 -6.35 -10.07
C SER A 64 -0.52 -6.31 -11.27
N SER A 65 -0.97 -6.69 -12.45
CA SER A 65 -0.15 -6.73 -13.67
C SER A 65 0.26 -5.34 -14.15
N THR A 66 -0.64 -4.35 -14.06
CA THR A 66 -0.35 -2.97 -14.44
C THR A 66 0.69 -2.35 -13.53
N VAL A 67 0.54 -2.52 -12.21
CA VAL A 67 1.49 -1.99 -11.23
C VAL A 67 2.83 -2.71 -11.34
N GLN A 68 2.86 -4.03 -11.55
CA GLN A 68 4.09 -4.77 -11.83
C GLN A 68 4.81 -4.21 -13.05
N ALA A 69 4.12 -4.09 -14.19
CA ALA A 69 4.70 -3.57 -15.43
C ALA A 69 5.27 -2.16 -15.24
N SER A 70 4.59 -1.30 -14.48
CA SER A 70 5.05 0.07 -14.18
C SER A 70 6.35 0.09 -13.36
N LEU A 71 6.49 -0.83 -12.39
CA LEU A 71 7.72 -1.00 -11.61
C LEU A 71 8.85 -1.56 -12.47
N GLU A 72 8.59 -2.57 -13.28
CA GLU A 72 9.58 -3.18 -14.19
C GLU A 72 10.09 -2.17 -15.22
N ALA A 73 9.21 -1.30 -15.75
CA ALA A 73 9.58 -0.19 -16.63
C ALA A 73 10.48 0.86 -15.95
N CYS A 74 10.55 0.86 -14.62
CA CYS A 74 11.43 1.68 -13.80
C CYS A 74 12.63 0.90 -13.25
N SER A 75 13.00 -0.23 -13.89
CA SER A 75 14.13 -1.09 -13.55
C SER A 75 14.02 -1.78 -12.18
N PHE A 76 12.81 -1.99 -11.67
CA PHE A 76 12.58 -2.83 -10.51
C PHE A 76 12.31 -4.28 -10.94
N LYS A 77 12.75 -5.24 -10.12
CA LYS A 77 12.37 -6.65 -10.21
C LYS A 77 11.48 -7.02 -9.04
N ILE A 78 10.34 -7.60 -9.33
CA ILE A 78 9.47 -8.13 -8.27
C ILE A 78 10.18 -9.29 -7.57
N ARG A 79 10.21 -9.26 -6.24
CA ARG A 79 10.82 -10.29 -5.38
C ARG A 79 9.78 -11.12 -4.65
N ALA A 80 8.66 -10.50 -4.26
CA ALA A 80 7.56 -11.20 -3.62
C ALA A 80 6.26 -10.40 -3.78
N GLN A 81 5.14 -11.10 -3.77
CA GLN A 81 3.84 -10.51 -3.51
C GLN A 81 3.51 -10.74 -2.03
N ILE A 82 3.29 -9.66 -1.31
CA ILE A 82 2.86 -9.68 0.07
C ILE A 82 1.33 -9.50 0.07
N ILE A 83 0.66 -10.25 0.91
CA ILE A 83 -0.79 -10.19 1.08
C ILE A 83 -1.09 -9.66 2.47
N TRP A 84 -1.65 -8.46 2.55
CA TRP A 84 -2.28 -8.01 3.78
C TRP A 84 -3.66 -8.67 3.90
N ALA A 85 -3.76 -9.67 4.76
CA ALA A 85 -5.01 -10.35 5.10
C ALA A 85 -5.72 -9.56 6.21
N LYS A 86 -6.97 -9.16 5.92
CA LYS A 86 -7.81 -8.38 6.84
C LYS A 86 -8.63 -9.29 7.75
N ASP A 87 -8.93 -8.84 8.94
CA ASP A 87 -9.84 -9.51 9.90
C ASP A 87 -11.29 -9.52 9.42
N ARG A 88 -11.63 -8.66 8.45
CA ARG A 88 -12.99 -8.55 7.89
C ARG A 88 -12.95 -8.27 6.39
N MET A 89 -13.98 -8.73 5.68
CA MET A 89 -14.14 -8.46 4.26
C MET A 89 -14.56 -6.99 4.01
N ALA A 90 -14.20 -6.49 2.83
CA ALA A 90 -14.74 -5.26 2.29
C ALA A 90 -15.97 -5.58 1.42
N LEU A 91 -17.15 -5.15 1.87
CA LEU A 91 -18.38 -5.37 1.10
C LEU A 91 -18.25 -4.71 -0.29
N SER A 92 -18.50 -5.50 -1.34
CA SER A 92 -18.43 -5.08 -2.74
C SER A 92 -19.64 -5.59 -3.53
N ARG A 93 -19.78 -5.14 -4.78
CA ARG A 93 -20.82 -5.63 -5.72
C ARG A 93 -20.37 -6.83 -6.55
N GLY A 94 -19.11 -7.28 -6.39
CA GLY A 94 -18.59 -8.44 -7.11
C GLY A 94 -19.08 -9.76 -6.51
N ASP A 95 -18.82 -10.87 -7.21
CA ASP A 95 -19.17 -12.23 -6.78
C ASP A 95 -18.45 -12.65 -5.50
N TYR A 96 -17.29 -12.07 -5.26
CA TYR A 96 -16.48 -12.29 -4.06
C TYR A 96 -16.13 -10.96 -3.39
N HIS A 97 -16.21 -10.93 -2.07
CA HIS A 97 -15.79 -9.79 -1.27
C HIS A 97 -14.30 -9.85 -0.97
N TRP A 98 -13.60 -8.74 -1.24
CA TRP A 98 -12.17 -8.63 -0.97
C TRP A 98 -11.91 -8.63 0.54
N GLN A 99 -11.07 -9.55 1.00
CA GLN A 99 -10.61 -9.63 2.40
C GLN A 99 -9.09 -9.47 2.50
N HIS A 100 -8.46 -9.05 1.43
CA HIS A 100 -7.02 -8.79 1.41
C HIS A 100 -6.68 -7.64 0.47
N GLU A 101 -5.47 -7.11 0.65
CA GLU A 101 -4.84 -6.22 -0.31
C GLU A 101 -3.42 -6.70 -0.60
N PRO A 102 -3.04 -6.84 -1.85
CA PRO A 102 -1.68 -7.21 -2.23
C PRO A 102 -0.74 -6.01 -2.20
N CYS A 103 0.54 -6.31 -1.99
CA CYS A 103 1.63 -5.34 -2.03
C CYS A 103 2.82 -5.96 -2.75
N TRP A 104 3.33 -5.32 -3.78
CA TRP A 104 4.56 -5.73 -4.44
C TRP A 104 5.77 -5.34 -3.60
N TYR A 105 6.59 -6.31 -3.21
CA TYR A 105 7.95 -6.07 -2.79
C TYR A 105 8.88 -6.19 -4.00
N ALA A 106 9.54 -5.11 -4.33
CA ALA A 106 10.40 -4.99 -5.50
C ALA A 106 11.76 -4.43 -5.13
N VAL A 107 12.79 -4.83 -5.87
CA VAL A 107 14.16 -4.34 -5.69
C VAL A 107 14.70 -3.95 -7.07
N ARG A 108 15.40 -2.81 -7.12
CA ARG A 108 16.01 -2.32 -8.34
C ARG A 108 17.00 -3.35 -8.89
N ASP A 109 16.99 -3.55 -10.20
CA ASP A 109 17.83 -4.55 -10.85
C ASP A 109 19.32 -4.36 -10.53
N GLY A 110 19.98 -5.46 -10.20
CA GLY A 110 21.41 -5.45 -9.83
C GLY A 110 21.73 -4.80 -8.48
N LYS A 111 20.71 -4.38 -7.70
CA LYS A 111 20.90 -3.72 -6.40
C LYS A 111 20.52 -4.61 -5.23
N PRO A 112 21.08 -4.37 -4.03
CA PRO A 112 20.69 -5.07 -2.81
C PRO A 112 19.33 -4.55 -2.30
N GLY A 113 18.58 -5.44 -1.62
CA GLY A 113 17.30 -5.07 -0.98
C GLY A 113 17.45 -4.34 0.36
N HIS A 114 18.67 -4.20 0.88
CA HIS A 114 18.96 -3.57 2.17
C HIS A 114 18.14 -4.11 3.35
N ARG A 115 17.83 -5.41 3.32
CA ARG A 115 17.08 -6.09 4.39
C ARG A 115 17.92 -6.27 5.65
N THR A 116 17.21 -6.35 6.78
CA THR A 116 17.80 -6.85 8.03
C THR A 116 18.10 -8.35 7.92
N ASP A 117 18.81 -8.91 8.89
CA ASP A 117 19.15 -10.33 8.94
C ASP A 117 17.97 -11.23 9.38
N ASP A 118 16.81 -10.65 9.67
CA ASP A 118 15.63 -11.42 10.03
C ASP A 118 15.13 -12.26 8.84
N ARG A 119 15.13 -13.59 9.04
CA ARG A 119 14.69 -14.59 8.06
C ARG A 119 13.30 -15.16 8.34
N LYS A 120 12.58 -14.62 9.33
CA LYS A 120 11.27 -15.14 9.76
C LYS A 120 10.09 -14.43 9.10
N GLN A 121 10.35 -13.41 8.29
CA GLN A 121 9.30 -12.66 7.60
C GLN A 121 8.63 -13.49 6.50
N THR A 122 7.30 -13.45 6.48
CA THR A 122 6.46 -14.17 5.51
C THR A 122 5.75 -13.20 4.57
N THR A 123 5.14 -13.73 3.51
CA THR A 123 4.36 -12.96 2.55
C THR A 123 2.89 -12.78 2.97
N LEU A 124 2.43 -13.45 4.01
CA LEU A 124 1.08 -13.30 4.55
C LEU A 124 1.14 -12.45 5.81
N TRP A 125 0.48 -11.29 5.79
CA TRP A 125 0.40 -10.35 6.90
C TRP A 125 -1.02 -10.27 7.42
N GLU A 126 -1.29 -10.93 8.52
CA GLU A 126 -2.57 -10.85 9.25
C GLU A 126 -2.55 -9.59 10.11
N ILE A 127 -3.16 -8.52 9.63
CA ILE A 127 -3.23 -7.22 10.29
C ILE A 127 -4.69 -6.78 10.29
N PRO A 128 -5.28 -6.46 11.47
CA PRO A 128 -6.63 -5.94 11.54
C PRO A 128 -6.83 -4.71 10.65
N ALA A 129 -7.99 -4.59 10.00
CA ALA A 129 -8.29 -3.50 9.08
C ALA A 129 -8.48 -2.15 9.77
N ARG A 130 -8.65 -2.14 11.09
CA ARG A 130 -8.75 -0.92 11.91
C ARG A 130 -7.83 -1.05 13.10
N ASP A 131 -7.08 0.01 13.37
CA ASP A 131 -6.46 0.18 14.67
C ASP A 131 -7.55 0.55 15.67
N ASP A 132 -7.50 0.02 16.90
CA ASP A 132 -8.49 0.26 17.96
C ASP A 132 -8.54 1.73 18.45
N SER A 133 -7.76 2.61 17.86
CA SER A 133 -7.65 4.04 18.21
C SER A 133 -8.89 4.87 17.91
N GLY A 134 -9.92 4.32 17.25
CA GLY A 134 -11.23 4.96 17.05
C GLY A 134 -11.29 6.20 16.14
N HIS A 135 -10.17 6.66 15.59
CA HIS A 135 -10.05 7.95 14.92
C HIS A 135 -9.72 7.85 13.41
N GLY A 136 -9.77 6.66 12.81
CA GLY A 136 -9.36 6.43 11.41
C GLY A 136 -10.45 6.74 10.39
N HIS A 137 -10.09 7.40 9.29
CA HIS A 137 -10.89 7.42 8.07
C HIS A 137 -11.00 5.98 7.53
N SER A 138 -12.15 5.61 6.96
CA SER A 138 -12.45 4.24 6.50
C SER A 138 -11.50 3.69 5.42
N THR A 139 -10.68 4.55 4.83
CA THR A 139 -9.69 4.23 3.77
C THR A 139 -8.25 4.29 4.25
N GLN A 140 -8.01 4.61 5.53
CA GLN A 140 -6.65 4.70 6.06
C GLN A 140 -6.05 3.31 6.22
N LYS A 141 -4.79 3.14 5.75
CA LYS A 141 -4.01 1.92 6.00
C LYS A 141 -3.68 1.79 7.49
N PRO A 142 -3.74 0.58 8.07
CA PRO A 142 -3.19 0.33 9.39
C PRO A 142 -1.71 0.72 9.47
N LEU A 143 -1.31 1.29 10.61
CA LEU A 143 0.07 1.72 10.85
C LEU A 143 1.07 0.57 10.65
N GLU A 144 0.70 -0.64 11.06
CA GLU A 144 1.53 -1.83 10.94
C GLU A 144 1.84 -2.19 9.47
N CYS A 145 0.92 -1.92 8.54
CA CYS A 145 1.16 -2.13 7.11
C CYS A 145 2.33 -1.30 6.57
N MET A 146 2.53 -0.08 7.11
CA MET A 146 3.62 0.81 6.73
C MET A 146 4.88 0.58 7.59
N ALA A 147 4.71 0.27 8.86
CA ALA A 147 5.81 0.08 9.80
C ALA A 147 6.59 -1.23 9.56
N ARG A 148 5.91 -2.33 9.18
CA ARG A 148 6.55 -3.65 9.00
C ARG A 148 7.62 -3.63 7.91
N PRO A 149 7.40 -3.07 6.71
CA PRO A 149 8.47 -2.87 5.73
C PRO A 149 9.68 -2.12 6.30
N MET A 150 9.44 -1.05 7.05
CA MET A 150 10.50 -0.22 7.60
C MET A 150 11.36 -0.97 8.63
N ARG A 151 10.75 -1.84 9.45
CA ARG A 151 11.51 -2.69 10.39
C ARG A 151 12.32 -3.76 9.69
N ASN A 152 11.90 -4.20 8.51
CA ASN A 152 12.59 -5.24 7.75
C ASN A 152 13.78 -4.72 6.94
N HIS A 153 14.03 -3.41 6.94
CA HIS A 153 15.11 -2.77 6.18
C HIS A 153 15.97 -1.86 7.04
N VAL A 154 17.24 -1.75 6.67
CA VAL A 154 18.21 -0.85 7.33
C VAL A 154 18.15 0.59 6.78
N ALA A 155 17.10 0.95 6.05
CA ALA A 155 16.90 2.28 5.49
C ALA A 155 16.75 3.32 6.61
N SER A 156 17.35 4.49 6.43
CA SER A 156 17.20 5.64 7.35
C SER A 156 16.16 6.63 6.88
N GLU A 157 15.77 6.55 5.62
CA GLU A 157 14.84 7.47 4.96
C GLU A 157 13.75 6.66 4.26
N VAL A 158 12.52 7.21 4.28
CA VAL A 158 11.36 6.61 3.64
C VAL A 158 10.80 7.59 2.61
N TYR A 159 10.49 7.07 1.44
CA TYR A 159 9.85 7.81 0.36
C TYR A 159 8.42 7.32 0.18
N ASP A 160 7.46 8.24 0.29
CA ASP A 160 6.05 7.99 -0.02
C ASP A 160 5.48 9.16 -0.83
N PRO A 161 5.30 9.00 -2.16
CA PRO A 161 4.74 10.06 -3.00
C PRO A 161 3.21 10.20 -2.87
N PHE A 162 2.54 9.31 -2.12
CA PHE A 162 1.08 9.28 -1.93
C PHE A 162 0.73 9.27 -0.44
N LEU A 163 1.24 10.24 0.30
CA LEU A 163 1.21 10.27 1.77
C LEU A 163 -0.21 10.16 2.36
N GLY A 164 -1.24 10.64 1.66
CA GLY A 164 -2.63 10.57 2.08
C GLY A 164 -2.85 11.17 3.47
N SER A 165 -3.36 10.35 4.41
CA SER A 165 -3.58 10.75 5.81
C SER A 165 -2.31 10.81 6.66
N GLY A 166 -1.14 10.50 6.10
CA GLY A 166 0.14 10.54 6.81
C GLY A 166 0.51 9.27 7.57
N THR A 167 -0.13 8.13 7.31
CA THR A 167 0.17 6.86 8.02
C THR A 167 1.63 6.47 7.88
N THR A 168 2.21 6.61 6.69
CA THR A 168 3.62 6.33 6.42
C THR A 168 4.54 7.26 7.22
N MET A 169 4.19 8.54 7.33
CA MET A 169 4.93 9.53 8.11
C MET A 169 4.93 9.17 9.60
N VAL A 170 3.75 8.83 10.16
CA VAL A 170 3.63 8.41 11.57
C VAL A 170 4.44 7.13 11.83
N ALA A 171 4.40 6.16 10.91
CA ALA A 171 5.21 4.94 11.01
C ALA A 171 6.71 5.25 10.99
N GLY A 172 7.13 6.16 10.11
CA GLY A 172 8.53 6.62 10.02
C GLY A 172 8.98 7.30 11.30
N GLU A 173 8.20 8.24 11.82
CA GLU A 173 8.49 8.97 13.07
C GLU A 173 8.65 7.99 14.25
N ASN A 174 7.71 7.06 14.43
CA ASN A 174 7.75 6.04 15.49
C ASN A 174 9.00 5.14 15.42
N LEU A 175 9.58 4.98 14.25
CA LEU A 175 10.77 4.15 14.01
C LEU A 175 12.06 4.97 13.84
N GLY A 176 12.02 6.29 14.07
CA GLY A 176 13.16 7.19 13.91
C GLY A 176 13.68 7.27 12.47
N ARG A 177 12.79 7.13 11.48
CA ARG A 177 13.07 7.29 10.05
C ARG A 177 12.74 8.73 9.62
N LYS A 178 13.39 9.17 8.53
CA LYS A 178 13.09 10.46 7.89
C LYS A 178 12.22 10.25 6.66
#